data_2878599c05ec559458f96e7fb15ddd6e
#
_entry.id   2878599c05ec559458f96e7fb15ddd6e
#
_cell.length_a   1.000
_cell.length_b   1.000
_cell.length_c   1.000
_cell.angle_alpha   90.00
_cell.angle_beta   90.00
_cell.angle_gamma   90.00
#
_symmetry.space_group_name_H-M   'P 1'
#
loop_
_entity.id
_entity.type
_entity.pdbx_description
1 polymer ?
#
loop_
_entity_poly.entity_id
_entity_poly.type
_entity_poly.pdbx_seq_one_letter_code
_entity_poly.pdbx_strand_id
1 'polypeptide(L)'
;MLNIKKAALMLALTLSGQTAFANQTETLFDTERARHIPVTITAADSTCTVKKKCPVAFIGAGYGMAHTDYQFAQQVFHQHGYLTVEVAHELKGDPSLNPEPPYMTTRMENWHRGVQTLEFLAVELAKHYPAYDFNQLTLFGHSNGGDIAALYAAIYPAKVSKLITLDHRRMLIPRNKHIAVLTLRGSDYPADDRVLLTDEELVVYPVTQTVIPNSRHNDMYDGGPKWLVEEMTKQLTLFLEKTVK
;
A
#
# COMPACT_ATOMS: atom_id res chain seq x y z
N MET A 1 -50.14 -38.88 39.32
CA MET A 1 -48.68 -38.68 39.43
C MET A 1 -48.16 -38.31 38.03
N LEU A 2 -47.91 -37.03 37.82
CA LEU A 2 -47.51 -36.51 36.49
C LEU A 2 -46.01 -36.20 36.52
N ASN A 3 -45.20 -36.96 35.75
CA ASN A 3 -43.76 -36.79 35.64
C ASN A 3 -43.43 -35.70 34.60
N ILE A 4 -43.00 -34.55 35.06
CA ILE A 4 -42.51 -33.45 34.21
C ILE A 4 -41.03 -33.68 33.99
N LYS A 5 -40.62 -34.12 32.77
CA LYS A 5 -39.23 -34.16 32.32
C LYS A 5 -38.78 -32.75 31.97
N LYS A 6 -37.84 -32.20 32.75
CA LYS A 6 -37.16 -30.95 32.43
C LYS A 6 -36.17 -31.18 31.29
N ALA A 7 -36.45 -30.61 30.14
CA ALA A 7 -35.48 -30.53 29.04
C ALA A 7 -34.52 -29.34 29.30
N ALA A 8 -33.26 -29.65 29.54
CA ALA A 8 -32.22 -28.62 29.63
C ALA A 8 -31.80 -28.21 28.22
N LEU A 9 -32.10 -26.97 27.84
CA LEU A 9 -31.65 -26.36 26.59
C LEU A 9 -30.20 -25.90 26.79
N MET A 10 -29.23 -26.61 26.20
CA MET A 10 -27.84 -26.17 26.14
C MET A 10 -27.72 -25.11 25.04
N LEU A 11 -27.53 -23.87 25.48
CA LEU A 11 -27.17 -22.75 24.57
C LEU A 11 -25.69 -22.85 24.25
N ALA A 12 -25.35 -23.36 23.06
CA ALA A 12 -23.97 -23.35 22.56
C ALA A 12 -23.62 -21.91 22.16
N LEU A 13 -22.87 -21.21 23.02
CA LEU A 13 -22.20 -19.96 22.61
C LEU A 13 -21.07 -20.32 21.62
N THR A 14 -21.30 -20.06 20.35
CA THR A 14 -20.22 -20.01 19.36
C THR A 14 -19.44 -18.72 19.59
N LEU A 15 -18.31 -18.80 20.31
CA LEU A 15 -17.31 -17.74 20.27
C LEU A 15 -16.76 -17.72 18.84
N SER A 16 -17.20 -16.76 18.04
CA SER A 16 -16.50 -16.34 16.84
C SER A 16 -15.20 -15.68 17.31
N GLY A 17 -14.13 -16.48 17.38
CA GLY A 17 -12.79 -15.98 17.62
C GLY A 17 -12.40 -15.09 16.44
N GLN A 18 -12.42 -13.78 16.63
CA GLN A 18 -11.66 -12.88 15.76
C GLN A 18 -10.18 -13.20 16.02
N THR A 19 -9.57 -13.97 15.13
CA THR A 19 -8.12 -14.11 15.10
C THR A 19 -7.57 -12.73 14.74
N ALA A 20 -7.05 -12.03 15.75
CA ALA A 20 -6.25 -10.83 15.50
C ALA A 20 -5.03 -11.29 14.71
N PHE A 21 -4.86 -10.75 13.49
CA PHE A 21 -3.67 -10.99 12.67
C PHE A 21 -2.45 -10.50 13.44
N ALA A 22 -1.46 -11.35 13.63
CA ALA A 22 -0.23 -10.96 14.30
C ALA A 22 0.60 -10.13 13.32
N ASN A 23 0.68 -8.82 13.56
CA ASN A 23 1.65 -7.96 12.89
C ASN A 23 3.05 -8.41 13.30
N GLN A 24 3.84 -8.84 12.35
CA GLN A 24 5.23 -9.20 12.58
C GLN A 24 6.13 -8.04 12.16
N THR A 25 6.65 -7.30 13.13
CA THR A 25 7.68 -6.29 12.87
C THR A 25 9.05 -6.98 12.87
N GLU A 26 9.80 -6.83 11.80
CA GLU A 26 11.13 -7.37 11.65
C GLU A 26 12.06 -6.36 10.94
N THR A 27 13.35 -6.64 10.97
CA THR A 27 14.35 -5.84 10.27
C THR A 27 15.13 -6.75 9.34
N LEU A 28 14.99 -6.54 8.04
CA LEU A 28 15.72 -7.28 7.02
C LEU A 28 17.04 -6.57 6.70
N PHE A 29 18.10 -7.35 6.53
CA PHE A 29 19.42 -6.80 6.24
C PHE A 29 19.78 -6.96 4.76
N ASP A 30 19.82 -5.84 4.07
CA ASP A 30 20.34 -5.78 2.70
C ASP A 30 21.87 -5.71 2.74
N THR A 31 22.49 -6.83 2.40
CA THR A 31 23.95 -7.00 2.46
C THR A 31 24.69 -6.18 1.41
N GLU A 32 24.08 -5.94 0.25
CA GLU A 32 24.70 -5.19 -0.85
C GLU A 32 24.85 -3.71 -0.49
N ARG A 33 23.85 -3.15 0.23
CA ARG A 33 23.83 -1.75 0.64
C ARG A 33 24.20 -1.54 2.11
N ALA A 34 24.51 -2.62 2.85
CA ALA A 34 24.75 -2.61 4.31
C ALA A 34 23.60 -1.88 5.06
N ARG A 35 22.34 -2.17 4.68
CA ARG A 35 21.15 -1.43 5.14
C ARG A 35 20.19 -2.32 5.91
N HIS A 36 19.88 -1.94 7.14
CA HIS A 36 18.84 -2.56 7.96
C HIS A 36 17.49 -1.91 7.65
N ILE A 37 16.55 -2.68 7.10
CA ILE A 37 15.24 -2.19 6.62
C ILE A 37 14.15 -2.70 7.55
N PRO A 38 13.58 -1.85 8.43
CA PRO A 38 12.42 -2.23 9.23
C PRO A 38 11.19 -2.38 8.36
N VAL A 39 10.43 -3.45 8.59
CA VAL A 39 9.15 -3.71 7.93
C VAL A 39 8.14 -4.24 8.95
N THR A 40 6.86 -3.98 8.70
CA THR A 40 5.78 -4.66 9.39
C THR A 40 5.04 -5.52 8.38
N ILE A 41 5.01 -6.83 8.60
CA ILE A 41 4.40 -7.80 7.70
C ILE A 41 3.15 -8.37 8.35
N THR A 42 2.06 -8.37 7.60
CA THR A 42 0.80 -8.96 8.07
C THR A 42 0.18 -9.81 6.97
N ALA A 43 0.06 -11.10 7.26
CA ALA A 43 -0.56 -12.05 6.33
C ALA A 43 -2.09 -12.05 6.53
N ALA A 44 -2.84 -12.07 5.43
CA ALA A 44 -4.28 -12.27 5.50
C ALA A 44 -4.60 -13.74 5.83
N ASP A 45 -5.72 -13.97 6.53
CA ASP A 45 -6.30 -15.30 6.67
C ASP A 45 -6.84 -15.78 5.31
N SER A 46 -5.98 -16.40 4.55
CA SER A 46 -6.34 -16.82 3.22
C SER A 46 -5.87 -18.26 2.94
N THR A 47 -6.57 -18.92 2.04
CA THR A 47 -6.22 -20.24 1.56
C THR A 47 -5.14 -20.21 0.48
N CYS A 48 -4.13 -19.32 0.64
CA CYS A 48 -3.03 -19.17 -0.31
C CYS A 48 -2.15 -20.43 -0.33
N THR A 49 -1.73 -20.80 -1.51
CA THR A 49 -0.80 -21.93 -1.71
C THR A 49 0.25 -21.55 -2.75
N VAL A 50 1.35 -22.31 -2.83
CA VAL A 50 2.37 -22.12 -3.86
C VAL A 50 1.79 -22.23 -5.28
N LYS A 51 0.72 -23.03 -5.47
CA LYS A 51 0.03 -23.21 -6.77
C LYS A 51 -1.02 -22.14 -7.05
N LYS A 52 -1.63 -21.57 -5.99
CA LYS A 52 -2.61 -20.49 -6.05
C LYS A 52 -2.13 -19.38 -5.12
N LYS A 53 -1.23 -18.55 -5.62
CA LYS A 53 -0.63 -17.47 -4.85
C LYS A 53 -1.63 -16.36 -4.58
N CYS A 54 -1.54 -15.79 -3.38
CA CYS A 54 -2.29 -14.59 -3.02
C CYS A 54 -1.47 -13.32 -3.33
N PRO A 55 -2.16 -12.18 -3.50
CA PRO A 55 -1.49 -10.94 -3.84
C PRO A 55 -0.67 -10.35 -2.67
N VAL A 56 0.27 -9.47 -3.03
CA VAL A 56 1.12 -8.73 -2.10
C VAL A 56 0.92 -7.24 -2.30
N ALA A 57 0.79 -6.49 -1.20
CA ALA A 57 0.78 -5.03 -1.21
C ALA A 57 1.97 -4.49 -0.40
N PHE A 58 2.81 -3.66 -1.02
CA PHE A 58 3.80 -2.84 -0.34
C PHE A 58 3.21 -1.48 -0.01
N ILE A 59 3.36 -1.03 1.24
CA ILE A 59 2.82 0.23 1.75
C ILE A 59 3.97 1.15 2.13
N GLY A 60 4.10 2.28 1.43
CA GLY A 60 5.11 3.30 1.65
C GLY A 60 4.53 4.56 2.29
N ALA A 61 5.09 4.99 3.41
CA ALA A 61 4.68 6.20 4.12
C ALA A 61 5.14 7.49 3.43
N GLY A 62 4.50 8.60 3.80
CA GLY A 62 5.00 9.96 3.52
C GLY A 62 6.32 10.23 4.25
N TYR A 63 7.13 11.16 3.72
CA TYR A 63 8.39 11.54 4.36
C TYR A 63 8.18 12.05 5.79
N GLY A 64 8.93 11.50 6.74
CA GLY A 64 8.83 11.83 8.15
C GLY A 64 7.66 11.19 8.90
N MET A 65 6.88 10.32 8.25
CA MET A 65 5.78 9.57 8.85
C MET A 65 6.23 8.14 9.20
N ALA A 66 5.60 7.54 10.21
CA ALA A 66 5.86 6.14 10.51
C ALA A 66 5.30 5.24 9.39
N HIS A 67 6.02 4.17 9.07
CA HIS A 67 5.56 3.22 8.04
C HIS A 67 4.26 2.51 8.43
N THR A 68 3.91 2.52 9.70
CA THR A 68 2.68 1.93 10.28
C THR A 68 1.49 2.89 10.38
N ASP A 69 1.59 4.10 9.83
CA ASP A 69 0.54 5.13 9.92
C ASP A 69 -0.58 4.97 8.87
N TYR A 70 -0.71 3.79 8.23
CA TYR A 70 -1.67 3.50 7.15
C TYR A 70 -2.45 2.22 7.41
N GLN A 71 -2.86 2.00 8.67
CA GLN A 71 -3.60 0.81 9.08
C GLN A 71 -4.95 0.67 8.36
N PHE A 72 -5.61 1.79 8.00
CA PHE A 72 -6.82 1.75 7.20
C PHE A 72 -6.60 1.02 5.86
N ALA A 73 -5.48 1.29 5.19
CA ALA A 73 -5.15 0.66 3.92
C ALA A 73 -4.75 -0.81 4.12
N GLN A 74 -3.94 -1.09 5.15
CA GLN A 74 -3.57 -2.44 5.55
C GLN A 74 -4.80 -3.32 5.80
N GLN A 75 -5.81 -2.81 6.53
CA GLN A 75 -7.06 -3.51 6.79
C GLN A 75 -7.87 -3.80 5.52
N VAL A 76 -7.96 -2.84 4.60
CA VAL A 76 -8.62 -3.05 3.30
C VAL A 76 -7.91 -4.12 2.50
N PHE A 77 -6.59 -4.08 2.41
CA PHE A 77 -5.81 -5.12 1.72
C PHE A 77 -6.02 -6.50 2.33
N HIS A 78 -6.07 -6.61 3.66
CA HIS A 78 -6.35 -7.88 4.35
C HIS A 78 -7.72 -8.44 4.01
N GLN A 79 -8.75 -7.61 4.01
CA GLN A 79 -10.10 -8.01 3.63
C GLN A 79 -10.18 -8.56 2.20
N HIS A 80 -9.20 -8.19 1.35
CA HIS A 80 -9.06 -8.66 -0.02
C HIS A 80 -8.00 -9.78 -0.19
N GLY A 81 -7.51 -10.36 0.91
CA GLY A 81 -6.62 -11.52 0.90
C GLY A 81 -5.14 -11.22 0.60
N TYR A 82 -4.71 -9.98 0.75
CA TYR A 82 -3.31 -9.58 0.52
C TYR A 82 -2.41 -9.88 1.72
N LEU A 83 -1.17 -10.28 1.44
CA LEU A 83 -0.05 -10.02 2.35
C LEU A 83 0.29 -8.53 2.24
N THR A 84 0.38 -7.83 3.37
CA THR A 84 0.86 -6.45 3.39
C THR A 84 2.27 -6.36 3.97
N VAL A 85 3.08 -5.49 3.39
CA VAL A 85 4.43 -5.14 3.85
C VAL A 85 4.50 -3.64 3.96
N GLU A 86 4.44 -3.13 5.17
CA GLU A 86 4.62 -1.71 5.48
C GLU A 86 6.12 -1.42 5.60
N VAL A 87 6.65 -0.52 4.78
CA VAL A 87 8.10 -0.34 4.56
C VAL A 87 8.60 0.97 5.14
N ALA A 88 9.59 0.91 6.03
CA ALA A 88 10.32 2.09 6.48
C ALA A 88 11.36 2.48 5.40
N HIS A 89 11.01 3.40 4.52
CA HIS A 89 11.91 3.90 3.47
C HIS A 89 13.02 4.79 4.03
N GLU A 90 12.68 5.63 5.01
CA GLU A 90 13.60 6.58 5.63
C GLU A 90 14.16 6.03 6.94
N LEU A 91 15.48 5.99 7.04
CA LEU A 91 16.19 5.49 8.22
C LEU A 91 17.00 6.60 8.88
N LYS A 92 17.25 6.42 10.17
CA LYS A 92 18.16 7.33 10.89
C LYS A 92 19.54 7.32 10.22
N GLY A 93 20.00 8.50 9.82
CA GLY A 93 21.29 8.68 9.13
C GLY A 93 21.17 8.81 7.61
N ASP A 94 20.00 8.58 7.04
CA ASP A 94 19.76 8.91 5.62
C ASP A 94 19.83 10.42 5.39
N PRO A 95 20.32 10.86 4.21
CA PRO A 95 20.23 12.26 3.82
C PRO A 95 18.78 12.74 3.86
N SER A 96 18.56 13.94 4.40
CA SER A 96 17.22 14.56 4.42
C SER A 96 16.69 14.76 3.00
N LEU A 97 15.38 14.64 2.86
CA LEU A 97 14.73 14.92 1.58
C LEU A 97 14.97 16.37 1.18
N ASN A 98 15.53 16.58 0.00
CA ASN A 98 15.91 17.92 -0.47
C ASN A 98 14.63 18.75 -0.71
N PRO A 99 14.51 19.95 -0.06
CA PRO A 99 13.35 20.82 -0.22
C PRO A 99 13.39 21.68 -1.50
N GLU A 100 14.54 21.75 -2.19
CA GLU A 100 14.77 22.68 -3.30
C GLU A 100 14.45 22.07 -4.67
N PRO A 101 13.76 22.79 -5.58
CA PRO A 101 13.58 22.38 -6.96
C PRO A 101 14.91 22.44 -7.75
N PRO A 102 15.01 21.75 -8.88
CA PRO A 102 13.98 20.93 -9.48
C PRO A 102 13.91 19.52 -8.82
N TYR A 103 12.76 19.17 -8.28
CA TYR A 103 12.58 17.98 -7.45
C TYR A 103 12.93 16.66 -8.15
N MET A 104 12.70 16.57 -9.46
CA MET A 104 13.11 15.42 -10.27
C MET A 104 14.62 15.17 -10.26
N THR A 105 15.43 16.17 -9.95
CA THR A 105 16.88 16.02 -9.80
C THR A 105 17.28 15.87 -8.34
N THR A 106 16.77 16.76 -7.48
CA THR A 106 17.23 16.87 -6.11
C THR A 106 16.72 15.77 -5.18
N ARG A 107 15.66 15.05 -5.57
CA ARG A 107 15.06 13.92 -4.81
C ARG A 107 15.30 12.55 -5.43
N MET A 108 15.90 12.49 -6.60
CA MET A 108 16.06 11.23 -7.33
C MET A 108 16.88 10.19 -6.55
N GLU A 109 17.89 10.62 -5.79
CA GLU A 109 18.67 9.71 -4.93
C GLU A 109 17.78 9.06 -3.86
N ASN A 110 16.94 9.84 -3.18
CA ASN A 110 15.99 9.32 -2.19
C ASN A 110 15.02 8.32 -2.82
N TRP A 111 14.45 8.66 -3.97
CA TRP A 111 13.50 7.78 -4.67
C TRP A 111 14.16 6.50 -5.18
N HIS A 112 15.37 6.58 -5.75
CA HIS A 112 16.11 5.37 -6.16
C HIS A 112 16.46 4.48 -4.96
N ARG A 113 16.85 5.05 -3.81
CA ARG A 113 17.08 4.29 -2.59
C ARG A 113 15.80 3.56 -2.15
N GLY A 114 14.64 4.21 -2.25
CA GLY A 114 13.33 3.60 -2.00
C GLY A 114 13.01 2.46 -2.97
N VAL A 115 13.24 2.67 -4.27
CA VAL A 115 13.05 1.64 -5.32
C VAL A 115 13.92 0.41 -5.06
N GLN A 116 15.20 0.62 -4.75
CA GLN A 116 16.12 -0.49 -4.40
C GLN A 116 15.65 -1.24 -3.14
N THR A 117 15.07 -0.53 -2.17
CA THR A 117 14.49 -1.14 -0.97
C THR A 117 13.31 -2.04 -1.34
N LEU A 118 12.38 -1.58 -2.18
CA LEU A 118 11.25 -2.39 -2.65
C LEU A 118 11.72 -3.62 -3.42
N GLU A 119 12.71 -3.48 -4.30
CA GLU A 119 13.25 -4.59 -5.08
C GLU A 119 13.92 -5.64 -4.19
N PHE A 120 14.76 -5.22 -3.25
CA PHE A 120 15.35 -6.12 -2.26
C PHE A 120 14.28 -6.89 -1.47
N LEU A 121 13.28 -6.18 -0.95
CA LEU A 121 12.20 -6.79 -0.17
C LEU A 121 11.37 -7.77 -1.01
N ALA A 122 11.08 -7.46 -2.27
CA ALA A 122 10.35 -8.36 -3.16
C ALA A 122 11.09 -9.69 -3.38
N VAL A 123 12.42 -9.63 -3.57
CA VAL A 123 13.27 -10.81 -3.77
C VAL A 123 13.43 -11.60 -2.46
N GLU A 124 13.68 -10.92 -1.35
CA GLU A 124 13.95 -11.59 -0.08
C GLU A 124 12.70 -12.24 0.50
N LEU A 125 11.58 -11.49 0.56
CA LEU A 125 10.33 -12.00 1.12
C LEU A 125 9.69 -13.12 0.28
N ALA A 126 9.93 -13.16 -1.03
CA ALA A 126 9.47 -14.27 -1.88
C ALA A 126 10.03 -15.64 -1.42
N LYS A 127 11.21 -15.66 -0.77
CA LYS A 127 11.81 -16.89 -0.24
C LYS A 127 11.10 -17.37 1.03
N HIS A 128 10.61 -16.42 1.85
CA HIS A 128 9.97 -16.69 3.14
C HIS A 128 8.44 -16.89 3.00
N TYR A 129 7.84 -16.27 1.99
CA TYR A 129 6.38 -16.30 1.74
C TYR A 129 6.03 -16.85 0.35
N PRO A 130 6.38 -18.14 0.04
CA PRO A 130 6.24 -18.69 -1.32
C PRO A 130 4.78 -18.83 -1.80
N ALA A 131 3.81 -18.75 -0.88
CA ALA A 131 2.38 -18.75 -1.19
C ALA A 131 1.83 -17.39 -1.64
N TYR A 132 2.70 -16.36 -1.77
CA TYR A 132 2.32 -15.02 -2.20
C TYR A 132 3.06 -14.61 -3.47
N ASP A 133 2.45 -13.75 -4.29
CA ASP A 133 2.97 -13.38 -5.60
C ASP A 133 3.75 -12.05 -5.55
N PHE A 134 5.05 -12.15 -5.35
CA PHE A 134 5.98 -11.02 -5.40
C PHE A 134 6.38 -10.60 -6.83
N ASN A 135 5.86 -11.27 -7.87
CA ASN A 135 6.11 -10.90 -9.27
C ASN A 135 5.01 -9.98 -9.84
N GLN A 136 3.89 -9.81 -9.12
CA GLN A 136 2.77 -8.96 -9.53
C GLN A 136 2.31 -8.09 -8.35
N LEU A 137 3.18 -7.16 -7.95
CA LEU A 137 2.99 -6.34 -6.76
C LEU A 137 1.81 -5.36 -6.92
N THR A 138 1.14 -5.10 -5.82
CA THR A 138 0.35 -3.91 -5.61
C THR A 138 1.17 -2.93 -4.78
N LEU A 139 1.36 -1.71 -5.26
CA LEU A 139 2.10 -0.68 -4.58
C LEU A 139 1.13 0.39 -4.06
N PHE A 140 1.25 0.71 -2.79
CA PHE A 140 0.53 1.81 -2.15
C PHE A 140 1.55 2.79 -1.58
N GLY A 141 1.32 4.10 -1.76
CA GLY A 141 2.20 5.09 -1.16
C GLY A 141 1.57 6.46 -0.99
N HIS A 142 1.89 7.11 0.11
CA HIS A 142 1.53 8.51 0.35
C HIS A 142 2.72 9.42 0.07
N SER A 143 2.47 10.56 -0.58
CA SER A 143 3.48 11.62 -0.76
C SER A 143 4.80 11.07 -1.34
N ASN A 144 5.92 11.14 -0.62
CA ASN A 144 7.22 10.59 -1.01
C ASN A 144 7.17 9.07 -1.25
N GLY A 145 6.44 8.31 -0.41
CA GLY A 145 6.22 6.88 -0.65
C GLY A 145 5.45 6.61 -1.94
N GLY A 146 4.53 7.51 -2.31
CA GLY A 146 3.83 7.47 -3.59
C GLY A 146 4.74 7.79 -4.78
N ASP A 147 5.66 8.76 -4.66
CA ASP A 147 6.68 9.05 -5.67
C ASP A 147 7.61 7.84 -5.88
N ILE A 148 8.04 7.18 -4.79
CA ILE A 148 8.85 5.94 -4.84
C ILE A 148 8.08 4.81 -5.54
N ALA A 149 6.81 4.60 -5.18
CA ALA A 149 5.96 3.57 -5.77
C ALA A 149 5.75 3.80 -7.28
N ALA A 150 5.50 5.05 -7.68
CA ALA A 150 5.34 5.42 -9.09
C ALA A 150 6.65 5.22 -9.89
N LEU A 151 7.80 5.58 -9.31
CA LEU A 151 9.11 5.33 -9.92
C LEU A 151 9.38 3.83 -10.07
N TYR A 152 9.08 3.02 -9.04
CA TYR A 152 9.22 1.56 -9.13
C TYR A 152 8.37 0.99 -10.26
N ALA A 153 7.11 1.41 -10.37
CA ALA A 153 6.20 0.98 -11.43
C ALA A 153 6.68 1.42 -12.83
N ALA A 154 7.38 2.54 -12.95
CA ALA A 154 7.97 2.99 -14.19
C ALA A 154 9.22 2.18 -14.59
N ILE A 155 10.06 1.80 -13.62
CA ILE A 155 11.29 1.03 -13.87
C ILE A 155 10.97 -0.46 -14.09
N TYR A 156 10.04 -1.03 -13.31
CA TYR A 156 9.68 -2.46 -13.33
C TYR A 156 8.21 -2.70 -13.67
N PRO A 157 7.70 -2.22 -14.82
CA PRO A 157 6.27 -2.28 -15.12
C PRO A 157 5.72 -3.73 -15.20
N ALA A 158 6.56 -4.71 -15.53
CA ALA A 158 6.16 -6.11 -15.56
C ALA A 158 5.98 -6.73 -14.17
N LYS A 159 6.48 -6.10 -13.12
CA LYS A 159 6.37 -6.57 -11.73
C LYS A 159 5.22 -5.91 -10.95
N VAL A 160 4.48 -5.00 -11.57
CA VAL A 160 3.43 -4.23 -10.89
C VAL A 160 2.08 -4.45 -11.57
N SER A 161 1.10 -4.90 -10.80
CA SER A 161 -0.29 -5.05 -11.26
C SER A 161 -1.15 -3.84 -10.91
N LYS A 162 -0.89 -3.21 -9.76
CA LYS A 162 -1.67 -2.06 -9.28
C LYS A 162 -0.75 -1.03 -8.63
N LEU A 163 -1.09 0.23 -8.82
CA LEU A 163 -0.47 1.37 -8.15
C LEU A 163 -1.55 2.22 -7.48
N ILE A 164 -1.46 2.41 -6.19
CA ILE A 164 -2.35 3.27 -5.41
C ILE A 164 -1.53 4.39 -4.78
N THR A 165 -1.91 5.64 -5.01
CA THR A 165 -1.18 6.76 -4.42
C THR A 165 -2.10 7.74 -3.71
N LEU A 166 -1.65 8.21 -2.56
CA LEU A 166 -2.24 9.32 -1.82
C LEU A 166 -1.37 10.56 -2.03
N ASP A 167 -1.87 11.46 -2.81
CA ASP A 167 -1.34 12.81 -3.07
C ASP A 167 0.19 12.90 -3.33
N HIS A 168 0.77 11.89 -4.03
CA HIS A 168 2.13 12.05 -4.54
C HIS A 168 2.17 13.16 -5.59
N ARG A 169 3.27 13.87 -5.73
CA ARG A 169 3.23 15.13 -6.48
C ARG A 169 4.33 15.30 -7.52
N ARG A 170 5.34 14.44 -7.56
CA ARG A 170 6.56 14.70 -8.34
C ARG A 170 6.79 13.66 -9.43
N MET A 171 6.60 12.39 -9.09
CA MET A 171 6.82 11.30 -10.05
C MET A 171 5.61 11.11 -10.96
N LEU A 172 5.87 10.87 -12.25
CA LEU A 172 4.80 10.66 -13.23
C LEU A 172 4.01 9.39 -12.91
N ILE A 173 2.69 9.44 -13.02
CA ILE A 173 1.85 8.24 -13.05
C ILE A 173 2.20 7.44 -14.30
N PRO A 174 2.42 6.12 -14.22
CA PRO A 174 2.75 5.30 -15.39
C PRO A 174 1.64 5.31 -16.44
N ARG A 175 2.00 5.64 -17.71
CA ARG A 175 1.13 5.50 -18.88
C ARG A 175 1.24 4.06 -19.40
N ASN A 176 0.71 3.12 -18.62
CA ASN A 176 0.81 1.68 -18.90
C ASN A 176 -0.58 1.02 -18.81
N LYS A 177 -0.96 0.26 -19.87
CA LYS A 177 -2.28 -0.39 -19.98
C LYS A 177 -2.43 -1.62 -19.05
N HIS A 178 -1.33 -2.13 -18.53
CA HIS A 178 -1.33 -3.34 -17.68
C HIS A 178 -1.30 -3.02 -16.18
N ILE A 179 -1.07 -1.76 -15.80
CA ILE A 179 -1.05 -1.32 -14.41
C ILE A 179 -2.33 -0.57 -14.11
N ALA A 180 -3.20 -1.13 -13.28
CA ALA A 180 -4.37 -0.41 -12.79
C ALA A 180 -3.95 0.62 -11.74
N VAL A 181 -4.36 1.88 -11.90
CA VAL A 181 -3.94 2.97 -11.01
C VAL A 181 -5.13 3.63 -10.33
N LEU A 182 -5.02 3.83 -9.02
CA LEU A 182 -5.85 4.73 -8.23
C LEU A 182 -4.95 5.85 -7.68
N THR A 183 -5.26 7.11 -7.98
CA THR A 183 -4.61 8.25 -7.34
C THR A 183 -5.66 9.12 -6.66
N LEU A 184 -5.59 9.20 -5.33
CA LEU A 184 -6.42 10.08 -4.51
C LEU A 184 -5.64 11.36 -4.23
N ARG A 185 -6.24 12.49 -4.53
CA ARG A 185 -5.58 13.79 -4.48
C ARG A 185 -6.10 14.63 -3.32
N GLY A 186 -5.19 15.27 -2.59
CA GLY A 186 -5.53 16.38 -1.72
C GLY A 186 -6.03 17.58 -2.53
N SER A 187 -6.83 18.45 -1.89
CA SER A 187 -7.38 19.66 -2.52
C SER A 187 -6.58 20.94 -2.19
N ASP A 188 -5.53 20.82 -1.37
CA ASP A 188 -4.75 21.94 -0.87
C ASP A 188 -3.57 22.36 -1.79
N TYR A 189 -3.01 21.41 -2.56
CA TYR A 189 -1.91 21.69 -3.48
C TYR A 189 -2.02 20.89 -4.78
N PRO A 190 -1.67 21.47 -5.95
CA PRO A 190 -1.58 20.72 -7.20
C PRO A 190 -0.35 19.79 -7.22
N ALA A 191 -0.40 18.77 -8.05
CA ALA A 191 0.79 18.03 -8.45
C ALA A 191 1.62 18.88 -9.42
N ASP A 192 2.91 18.52 -9.60
CA ASP A 192 3.75 19.11 -10.64
C ASP A 192 3.17 18.78 -12.03
N ASP A 193 3.51 19.59 -13.01
CA ASP A 193 3.09 19.42 -14.40
C ASP A 193 3.36 18.00 -14.89
N ARG A 194 2.41 17.43 -15.63
CA ARG A 194 2.47 16.10 -16.25
C ARG A 194 2.48 14.90 -15.29
N VAL A 195 2.47 15.09 -13.98
CA VAL A 195 2.35 13.98 -13.00
C VAL A 195 1.03 13.26 -13.22
N LEU A 196 -0.05 14.00 -13.30
CA LEU A 196 -1.39 13.48 -13.54
C LEU A 196 -1.64 13.25 -15.04
N LEU A 197 -2.62 12.44 -15.36
CA LEU A 197 -3.07 12.19 -16.72
C LEU A 197 -4.03 13.29 -17.18
N THR A 198 -4.01 13.57 -18.48
CA THR A 198 -5.04 14.41 -19.13
C THR A 198 -6.33 13.61 -19.32
N ASP A 199 -7.43 14.28 -19.66
CA ASP A 199 -8.70 13.60 -19.92
C ASP A 199 -8.61 12.61 -21.08
N GLU A 200 -7.83 12.92 -22.12
CA GLU A 200 -7.57 12.04 -23.25
C GLU A 200 -6.76 10.81 -22.83
N GLU A 201 -5.76 10.99 -21.96
CA GLU A 201 -4.97 9.88 -21.41
C GLU A 201 -5.82 8.97 -20.50
N LEU A 202 -6.75 9.52 -19.72
CA LEU A 202 -7.67 8.75 -18.86
C LEU A 202 -8.61 7.82 -19.64
N VAL A 203 -8.89 8.13 -20.91
CA VAL A 203 -9.65 7.22 -21.79
C VAL A 203 -8.79 6.03 -22.24
N VAL A 204 -7.47 6.19 -22.30
CA VAL A 204 -6.53 5.20 -22.85
C VAL A 204 -5.97 4.25 -21.78
N TYR A 205 -5.73 4.78 -20.58
CA TYR A 205 -5.05 4.06 -19.50
C TYR A 205 -6.00 3.73 -18.35
N PRO A 206 -5.84 2.59 -17.66
CA PRO A 206 -6.69 2.17 -16.55
C PRO A 206 -6.35 2.95 -15.26
N VAL A 207 -6.53 4.27 -15.29
CA VAL A 207 -6.25 5.19 -14.19
C VAL A 207 -7.54 5.80 -13.66
N THR A 208 -7.76 5.69 -12.36
CA THR A 208 -8.78 6.44 -11.62
C THR A 208 -8.09 7.56 -10.86
N GLN A 209 -8.43 8.79 -11.18
CA GLN A 209 -7.84 10.01 -10.65
C GLN A 209 -8.93 10.83 -9.97
N THR A 210 -8.85 10.96 -8.64
CA THR A 210 -9.93 11.58 -7.85
C THR A 210 -9.36 12.60 -6.87
N VAL A 211 -9.83 13.82 -6.92
CA VAL A 211 -9.61 14.84 -5.89
C VAL A 211 -10.64 14.64 -4.79
N ILE A 212 -10.20 14.55 -3.53
CA ILE A 212 -11.09 14.52 -2.37
C ILE A 212 -11.30 15.97 -1.90
N PRO A 213 -12.49 16.54 -2.06
CA PRO A 213 -12.74 17.94 -1.69
C PRO A 213 -12.48 18.19 -0.20
N ASN A 214 -11.92 19.36 0.13
CA ASN A 214 -11.59 19.77 1.49
C ASN A 214 -10.56 18.89 2.22
N SER A 215 -9.90 17.98 1.53
CA SER A 215 -8.80 17.19 2.08
C SER A 215 -7.48 17.96 1.99
N ARG A 216 -6.56 17.64 2.89
CA ARG A 216 -5.22 18.21 2.91
C ARG A 216 -4.18 17.10 2.80
N HIS A 217 -3.09 17.40 2.12
CA HIS A 217 -1.97 16.49 1.95
C HIS A 217 -1.55 15.77 3.24
N ASN A 218 -1.29 16.56 4.26
CA ASN A 218 -0.76 16.05 5.53
C ASN A 218 -1.79 15.30 6.39
N ASP A 219 -3.04 15.25 5.96
CA ASP A 219 -4.13 14.59 6.68
C ASP A 219 -4.45 13.19 6.08
N MET A 220 -3.77 12.77 5.00
CA MET A 220 -4.07 11.54 4.27
C MET A 220 -3.37 10.30 4.89
N TYR A 221 -3.64 10.05 6.17
CA TYR A 221 -3.11 8.92 6.96
C TYR A 221 -4.08 8.60 8.11
N ASP A 222 -3.80 7.60 8.96
CA ASP A 222 -4.69 7.16 10.06
C ASP A 222 -5.04 8.26 11.06
N GLY A 223 -4.11 9.19 11.32
CA GLY A 223 -4.33 10.33 12.21
C GLY A 223 -5.09 11.51 11.60
N GLY A 224 -5.50 11.40 10.35
CA GLY A 224 -6.29 12.42 9.68
C GLY A 224 -7.74 12.49 10.15
N PRO A 225 -8.53 13.47 9.67
CA PRO A 225 -9.94 13.54 9.99
C PRO A 225 -10.69 12.25 9.63
N LYS A 226 -11.55 11.78 10.54
CA LYS A 226 -12.27 10.52 10.39
C LYS A 226 -12.98 10.38 9.04
N TRP A 227 -13.67 11.45 8.58
CA TRP A 227 -14.37 11.45 7.29
C TRP A 227 -13.42 11.22 6.11
N LEU A 228 -12.17 11.73 6.19
CA LEU A 228 -11.18 11.56 5.14
C LEU A 228 -10.66 10.12 5.11
N VAL A 229 -10.36 9.55 6.29
CA VAL A 229 -9.95 8.14 6.41
C VAL A 229 -11.05 7.22 5.87
N GLU A 230 -12.32 7.49 6.21
CA GLU A 230 -13.48 6.73 5.69
C GLU A 230 -13.61 6.84 4.17
N GLU A 231 -13.42 8.04 3.60
CA GLU A 231 -13.48 8.22 2.14
C GLU A 231 -12.31 7.54 1.42
N MET A 232 -11.08 7.64 1.94
CA MET A 232 -9.92 6.92 1.38
C MET A 232 -10.13 5.40 1.44
N THR A 233 -10.62 4.89 2.57
CA THR A 233 -10.97 3.47 2.77
C THR A 233 -11.98 3.01 1.72
N LYS A 234 -13.06 3.77 1.53
CA LYS A 234 -14.11 3.48 0.54
C LYS A 234 -13.56 3.47 -0.89
N GLN A 235 -12.78 4.46 -1.28
CA GLN A 235 -12.20 4.55 -2.62
C GLN A 235 -11.25 3.39 -2.90
N LEU A 236 -10.41 3.03 -1.94
CA LEU A 236 -9.51 1.88 -2.03
C LEU A 236 -10.28 0.56 -2.17
N THR A 237 -11.32 0.35 -1.34
CA THR A 237 -12.19 -0.84 -1.41
C THR A 237 -12.82 -0.97 -2.79
N LEU A 238 -13.47 0.09 -3.28
CA LEU A 238 -14.12 0.10 -4.60
C LEU A 238 -13.13 -0.17 -5.74
N PHE A 239 -11.90 0.34 -5.63
CA PHE A 239 -10.86 0.09 -6.62
C PHE A 239 -10.41 -1.38 -6.63
N LEU A 240 -10.19 -1.98 -5.47
CA LEU A 240 -9.79 -3.39 -5.39
C LEU A 240 -10.90 -4.31 -5.88
N GLU A 241 -12.17 -4.07 -5.53
CA GLU A 241 -13.31 -4.85 -6.02
C GLU A 241 -13.45 -4.82 -7.54
N LYS A 242 -13.22 -3.68 -8.19
CA LYS A 242 -13.28 -3.55 -9.66
C LYS A 242 -12.13 -4.24 -10.38
N THR A 243 -10.99 -4.41 -9.71
CA THR A 243 -9.76 -4.94 -10.32
C THR A 243 -9.48 -6.41 -9.96
N VAL A 244 -10.38 -7.05 -9.22
CA VAL A 244 -10.42 -8.52 -9.06
C VAL A 244 -11.12 -9.10 -10.29
N LYS A 245 -10.35 -9.44 -11.32
CA LYS A 245 -10.84 -10.24 -12.47
C LYS A 245 -9.84 -11.34 -12.77
#